data_ad62d7123db3c17e690f54f56bcd52ec
#
_entry.id   ad62d7123db3c17e690f54f56bcd52ec
#
_cell.length_a   1.000
_cell.length_b   1.000
_cell.length_c   1.000
_cell.angle_alpha   90.00
_cell.angle_beta   90.00
_cell.angle_gamma   90.00
#
_symmetry.space_group_name_H-M   'P 1'
#
loop_
_entity.id
_entity.type
_entity.pdbx_description
1 polymer ?
#
loop_
_entity_poly.entity_id
_entity_poly.type
_entity_poly.pdbx_seq_one_letter_code
_entity_poly.pdbx_strand_id
1 'polypeptide(L)'
;MSACLISDLHLQENRPELTKAFKKFLVSHAANVDSLYILGDLFEAWIGDDYENDFISEVKFELKKYSSLGKKIYLMHGNRDFLLGDKFCDEIGGVLLDDPTTIKINDFKVILMHGDSLCTDDLDYQSFRTVVRDQTWKNDFLEKEISERIELAQSLREVSKVENKDKAYEIMDVNLMAVNEIFQKFKNDILIHGHTHRPKIHQEKYGTRYVLGDW
;
A
#
# COMPACT_ATOMS: atom_id res chain seq x y z
N MET A 1 -8.46 21.35 3.79
CA MET A 1 -7.80 20.42 2.86
C MET A 1 -8.63 19.16 2.83
N SER A 2 -9.12 18.79 1.65
CA SER A 2 -9.88 17.56 1.46
C SER A 2 -8.97 16.45 0.98
N ALA A 3 -9.17 15.22 1.48
CA ALA A 3 -8.34 14.09 1.15
C ALA A 3 -9.19 12.85 0.82
N CYS A 4 -8.73 12.05 -0.12
CA CYS A 4 -9.25 10.72 -0.40
C CYS A 4 -8.17 9.70 -0.06
N LEU A 5 -8.54 8.62 0.63
CA LEU A 5 -7.64 7.56 1.02
C LEU A 5 -8.13 6.24 0.43
N ILE A 6 -7.24 5.53 -0.22
CA ILE A 6 -7.48 4.22 -0.83
C ILE A 6 -6.29 3.29 -0.54
N SER A 7 -6.49 1.99 -0.68
CA SER A 7 -5.45 0.97 -0.59
C SER A 7 -5.83 -0.28 -1.39
N ASP A 8 -4.93 -1.22 -1.49
CA ASP A 8 -5.20 -2.59 -1.94
C ASP A 8 -5.90 -2.66 -3.31
N LEU A 9 -5.37 -1.88 -4.28
CA LEU A 9 -5.89 -1.85 -5.64
C LEU A 9 -5.47 -3.07 -6.46
N HIS A 10 -4.28 -3.60 -6.16
CA HIS A 10 -3.71 -4.77 -6.82
C HIS A 10 -3.76 -4.70 -8.35
N LEU A 11 -3.43 -3.52 -8.91
CA LEU A 11 -3.41 -3.31 -10.35
C LEU A 11 -2.43 -4.26 -11.02
N GLN A 12 -2.87 -4.91 -12.08
CA GLN A 12 -2.07 -5.86 -12.84
C GLN A 12 -2.55 -5.96 -14.29
N GLU A 13 -1.65 -6.30 -15.19
CA GLU A 13 -1.90 -6.31 -16.64
C GLU A 13 -3.05 -7.25 -17.05
N ASN A 14 -3.16 -8.40 -16.40
CA ASN A 14 -4.18 -9.41 -16.71
C ASN A 14 -5.56 -9.13 -16.05
N ARG A 15 -5.70 -7.99 -15.36
CA ARG A 15 -6.97 -7.50 -14.79
C ARG A 15 -7.28 -6.06 -15.22
N PRO A 16 -7.51 -5.83 -16.53
CA PRO A 16 -7.71 -4.47 -17.07
C PRO A 16 -8.97 -3.78 -16.51
N GLU A 17 -9.92 -4.54 -15.98
CA GLU A 17 -11.10 -3.98 -15.30
C GLU A 17 -10.75 -3.16 -14.07
N LEU A 18 -9.71 -3.53 -13.30
CA LEU A 18 -9.23 -2.76 -12.16
C LEU A 18 -8.60 -1.44 -12.60
N THR A 19 -7.75 -1.48 -13.63
CA THR A 19 -7.16 -0.26 -14.20
C THR A 19 -8.24 0.69 -14.71
N LYS A 20 -9.26 0.17 -15.38
CA LYS A 20 -10.41 0.97 -15.84
C LYS A 20 -11.19 1.56 -14.68
N ALA A 21 -11.42 0.80 -13.61
CA ALA A 21 -12.10 1.29 -12.41
C ALA A 21 -11.28 2.41 -11.73
N PHE A 22 -9.97 2.22 -11.61
CA PHE A 22 -9.05 3.21 -11.05
C PHE A 22 -9.04 4.51 -11.86
N LYS A 23 -8.94 4.43 -13.19
CA LYS A 23 -9.04 5.61 -14.08
C LYS A 23 -10.35 6.37 -13.89
N LYS A 24 -11.47 5.65 -13.82
CA LYS A 24 -12.79 6.25 -13.54
C LYS A 24 -12.82 6.92 -12.17
N PHE A 25 -12.26 6.28 -11.15
CA PHE A 25 -12.17 6.83 -9.82
C PHE A 25 -11.37 8.14 -9.78
N LEU A 26 -10.22 8.23 -10.46
CA LEU A 26 -9.40 9.44 -10.51
C LEU A 26 -10.17 10.64 -11.07
N VAL A 27 -11.02 10.44 -12.09
CA VAL A 27 -11.78 11.55 -12.71
C VAL A 27 -13.12 11.83 -12.03
N SER A 28 -13.69 10.91 -11.26
CA SER A 28 -15.01 11.09 -10.65
C SER A 28 -14.96 11.41 -9.15
N HIS A 29 -14.18 10.69 -8.37
CA HIS A 29 -14.10 10.82 -6.92
C HIS A 29 -12.87 11.62 -6.48
N ALA A 30 -11.68 11.19 -6.89
CA ALA A 30 -10.44 11.85 -6.51
C ALA A 30 -10.30 13.27 -7.10
N ALA A 31 -10.96 13.56 -8.22
CA ALA A 31 -10.97 14.90 -8.81
C ALA A 31 -11.54 15.99 -7.88
N ASN A 32 -12.39 15.62 -6.93
CA ASN A 32 -13.08 16.54 -6.03
C ASN A 32 -12.32 16.84 -4.73
N VAL A 33 -11.14 16.25 -4.54
CA VAL A 33 -10.32 16.45 -3.34
C VAL A 33 -8.97 17.08 -3.68
N ASP A 34 -8.28 17.62 -2.67
CA ASP A 34 -6.97 18.26 -2.84
C ASP A 34 -5.85 17.23 -2.90
N SER A 35 -6.02 16.09 -2.23
CA SER A 35 -4.98 15.09 -2.05
C SER A 35 -5.53 13.67 -2.15
N LEU A 36 -4.77 12.79 -2.80
CA LEU A 36 -4.98 11.35 -2.87
C LEU A 36 -3.88 10.64 -2.09
N TYR A 37 -4.26 9.78 -1.15
CA TYR A 37 -3.37 8.90 -0.40
C TYR A 37 -3.63 7.46 -0.82
N ILE A 38 -2.59 6.76 -1.25
CA ILE A 38 -2.63 5.34 -1.62
C ILE A 38 -1.79 4.61 -0.58
N LEU A 39 -2.47 3.90 0.33
CA LEU A 39 -1.85 3.28 1.51
C LEU A 39 -1.33 1.86 1.21
N GLY A 40 -0.58 1.72 0.13
CA GLY A 40 0.06 0.47 -0.27
C GLY A 40 -0.79 -0.41 -1.18
N ASP A 41 -0.11 -1.37 -1.77
CA ASP A 41 -0.69 -2.35 -2.70
C ASP A 41 -1.43 -1.70 -3.88
N LEU A 42 -0.81 -0.62 -4.44
CA LEU A 42 -1.25 -0.05 -5.71
C LEU A 42 -1.12 -1.09 -6.83
N PHE A 43 0.02 -1.78 -6.86
CA PHE A 43 0.29 -2.87 -7.80
C PHE A 43 0.27 -4.23 -7.11
N GLU A 44 -0.16 -5.25 -7.86
CA GLU A 44 -0.12 -6.64 -7.39
C GLU A 44 1.30 -7.19 -7.22
N ALA A 45 2.26 -6.63 -7.93
CA ALA A 45 3.69 -6.86 -7.75
C ALA A 45 4.46 -5.67 -8.33
N TRP A 46 5.58 -5.30 -7.70
CA TRP A 46 6.53 -4.32 -8.20
C TRP A 46 7.94 -4.90 -8.09
N ILE A 47 8.69 -4.86 -9.18
CA ILE A 47 10.02 -5.49 -9.26
C ILE A 47 11.17 -4.47 -9.44
N GLY A 48 10.85 -3.19 -9.31
CA GLY A 48 11.79 -2.06 -9.42
C GLY A 48 11.32 -1.01 -10.40
N ASP A 49 11.75 0.23 -10.18
CA ASP A 49 11.36 1.40 -10.98
C ASP A 49 12.01 1.43 -12.38
N ASP A 50 12.92 0.53 -12.66
CA ASP A 50 13.57 0.34 -13.95
C ASP A 50 12.80 -0.61 -14.87
N TYR A 51 11.79 -1.30 -14.36
CA TYR A 51 10.89 -2.13 -15.17
C TYR A 51 9.73 -1.30 -15.72
N GLU A 52 9.48 -1.43 -17.02
CA GLU A 52 8.44 -0.71 -17.73
C GLU A 52 7.72 -1.63 -18.71
N ASN A 53 6.42 -1.48 -18.84
CA ASN A 53 5.57 -2.06 -19.87
C ASN A 53 4.37 -1.13 -20.15
N ASP A 54 3.55 -1.48 -21.14
CA ASP A 54 2.42 -0.64 -21.56
C ASP A 54 1.41 -0.41 -20.41
N PHE A 55 1.19 -1.42 -19.56
CA PHE A 55 0.30 -1.33 -18.42
C PHE A 55 0.83 -0.35 -17.35
N ILE A 56 2.12 -0.44 -17.00
CA ILE A 56 2.76 0.47 -16.03
C ILE A 56 2.76 1.90 -16.57
N SER A 57 3.10 2.08 -17.85
CA SER A 57 3.07 3.38 -18.55
C SER A 57 1.67 4.00 -18.52
N GLU A 58 0.61 3.20 -18.72
CA GLU A 58 -0.78 3.65 -18.63
C GLU A 58 -1.12 4.17 -17.22
N VAL A 59 -0.77 3.41 -16.17
CA VAL A 59 -1.04 3.81 -14.78
C VAL A 59 -0.28 5.08 -14.42
N LYS A 60 1.01 5.16 -14.75
CA LYS A 60 1.84 6.36 -14.56
C LYS A 60 1.25 7.58 -15.27
N PHE A 61 0.81 7.42 -16.51
CA PHE A 61 0.19 8.49 -17.29
C PHE A 61 -1.06 9.07 -16.60
N GLU A 62 -1.95 8.22 -16.11
CA GLU A 62 -3.17 8.68 -15.43
C GLU A 62 -2.87 9.36 -14.09
N LEU A 63 -1.92 8.84 -13.30
CA LEU A 63 -1.46 9.48 -12.08
C LEU A 63 -0.77 10.82 -12.36
N LYS A 64 0.09 10.90 -13.37
CA LYS A 64 0.74 12.15 -13.81
C LYS A 64 -0.28 13.19 -14.28
N LYS A 65 -1.27 12.76 -15.03
CA LYS A 65 -2.37 13.62 -15.46
C LYS A 65 -3.12 14.18 -14.24
N TYR A 66 -3.40 13.34 -13.24
CA TYR A 66 -4.06 13.76 -12.00
C TYR A 66 -3.21 14.80 -11.24
N SER A 67 -1.91 14.57 -11.04
CA SER A 67 -1.01 15.50 -10.34
C SER A 67 -0.85 16.82 -11.10
N SER A 68 -0.87 16.79 -12.45
CA SER A 68 -0.77 17.98 -13.31
C SER A 68 -1.96 18.94 -13.17
N LEU A 69 -3.08 18.50 -12.57
CA LEU A 69 -4.21 19.34 -12.19
C LEU A 69 -3.99 20.10 -10.87
N GLY A 70 -2.78 20.07 -10.32
CA GLY A 70 -2.44 20.67 -9.02
C GLY A 70 -2.85 19.82 -7.83
N LYS A 71 -3.23 18.55 -8.04
CA LYS A 71 -3.59 17.59 -7.00
C LYS A 71 -2.35 16.93 -6.45
N LYS A 72 -2.35 16.63 -5.15
CA LYS A 72 -1.24 15.96 -4.49
C LYS A 72 -1.47 14.45 -4.45
N ILE A 73 -0.42 13.68 -4.72
CA ILE A 73 -0.41 12.23 -4.60
C ILE A 73 0.59 11.84 -3.52
N TYR A 74 0.14 11.02 -2.59
CA TYR A 74 0.96 10.41 -1.56
C TYR A 74 0.82 8.91 -1.65
N LEU A 75 1.96 8.20 -1.70
CA LEU A 75 2.00 6.74 -1.77
C LEU A 75 2.67 6.20 -0.52
N MET A 76 2.27 5.02 -0.13
CA MET A 76 2.91 4.24 0.93
C MET A 76 3.18 2.85 0.38
N HIS A 77 4.23 2.20 0.83
CA HIS A 77 4.50 0.82 0.46
C HIS A 77 3.47 -0.14 1.04
N GLY A 78 2.92 -1.02 0.22
CA GLY A 78 2.27 -2.24 0.67
C GLY A 78 3.22 -3.44 0.69
N ASN A 79 2.68 -4.61 0.95
CA ASN A 79 3.47 -5.85 0.93
C ASN A 79 3.68 -6.39 -0.50
N ARG A 80 2.98 -5.86 -1.49
CA ARG A 80 3.09 -6.25 -2.90
C ARG A 80 4.03 -5.34 -3.69
N ASP A 81 4.13 -4.07 -3.31
CA ASP A 81 4.84 -3.05 -4.06
C ASP A 81 5.90 -2.31 -3.23
N PHE A 82 6.51 -2.99 -2.27
CA PHE A 82 7.52 -2.43 -1.36
C PHE A 82 8.85 -2.06 -2.01
N LEU A 83 9.06 -2.39 -3.28
CA LEU A 83 10.20 -1.98 -4.10
C LEU A 83 9.91 -0.72 -4.93
N LEU A 84 8.71 -0.16 -4.83
CA LEU A 84 8.36 1.12 -5.44
C LEU A 84 9.25 2.21 -4.85
N GLY A 85 9.92 2.96 -5.71
CA GLY A 85 10.94 3.92 -5.31
C GLY A 85 10.63 5.37 -5.71
N ASP A 86 11.63 6.21 -5.48
CA ASP A 86 11.55 7.65 -5.74
C ASP A 86 11.35 7.96 -7.22
N LYS A 87 11.95 7.16 -8.13
CA LYS A 87 11.81 7.39 -9.58
C LYS A 87 10.35 7.30 -10.02
N PHE A 88 9.62 6.26 -9.55
CA PHE A 88 8.19 6.17 -9.84
C PHE A 88 7.43 7.39 -9.31
N CYS A 89 7.70 7.80 -8.07
CA CYS A 89 7.05 8.96 -7.46
C CYS A 89 7.33 10.26 -8.23
N ASP A 90 8.57 10.49 -8.65
CA ASP A 90 8.95 11.67 -9.45
C ASP A 90 8.23 11.70 -10.80
N GLU A 91 8.14 10.56 -11.47
CA GLU A 91 7.47 10.44 -12.76
C GLU A 91 5.98 10.79 -12.69
N ILE A 92 5.30 10.42 -11.63
CA ILE A 92 3.87 10.72 -11.44
C ILE A 92 3.61 12.06 -10.72
N GLY A 93 4.64 12.71 -10.18
CA GLY A 93 4.52 13.91 -9.34
C GLY A 93 3.91 13.59 -7.98
N GLY A 94 4.25 12.45 -7.41
CA GLY A 94 3.85 11.96 -6.10
C GLY A 94 4.95 12.05 -5.06
N VAL A 95 4.61 11.68 -3.83
CA VAL A 95 5.53 11.61 -2.68
C VAL A 95 5.38 10.27 -2.00
N LEU A 96 6.49 9.56 -1.78
CA LEU A 96 6.50 8.33 -1.00
C LEU A 96 6.51 8.65 0.49
N LEU A 97 5.60 8.03 1.24
CA LEU A 97 5.47 8.19 2.68
C LEU A 97 6.10 7.00 3.42
N ASP A 98 6.64 7.29 4.59
CA ASP A 98 6.99 6.24 5.55
C ASP A 98 5.75 5.54 6.10
N ASP A 99 5.89 4.28 6.52
CA ASP A 99 4.88 3.50 7.24
C ASP A 99 5.39 3.19 8.66
N PRO A 100 4.79 3.77 9.72
CA PRO A 100 3.64 4.67 9.75
C PRO A 100 3.96 6.14 9.46
N THR A 101 2.97 6.89 8.95
CA THR A 101 3.03 8.35 8.82
C THR A 101 1.87 9.01 9.56
N THR A 102 2.16 10.14 10.22
CA THR A 102 1.13 10.98 10.85
C THR A 102 0.82 12.18 9.97
N ILE A 103 -0.47 12.40 9.72
CA ILE A 103 -0.97 13.58 9.02
C ILE A 103 -1.98 14.34 9.89
N LYS A 104 -2.30 15.57 9.50
CA LYS A 104 -3.37 16.35 10.10
C LYS A 104 -4.49 16.54 9.08
N ILE A 105 -5.69 16.07 9.42
CA ILE A 105 -6.92 16.32 8.66
C ILE A 105 -7.84 17.15 9.56
N ASN A 106 -8.04 18.41 9.21
CA ASN A 106 -8.69 19.41 10.07
C ASN A 106 -8.00 19.48 11.45
N ASP A 107 -8.71 19.17 12.52
CA ASP A 107 -8.17 19.17 13.89
C ASP A 107 -7.72 17.79 14.37
N PHE A 108 -7.95 16.74 13.58
CA PHE A 108 -7.58 15.37 13.92
C PHE A 108 -6.16 15.06 13.51
N LYS A 109 -5.43 14.41 14.40
CA LYS A 109 -4.16 13.74 14.08
C LYS A 109 -4.48 12.31 13.66
N VAL A 110 -4.11 11.96 12.44
CA VAL A 110 -4.42 10.68 11.83
C VAL A 110 -3.13 9.93 11.55
N ILE A 111 -3.05 8.68 11.99
CA ILE A 111 -1.97 7.77 11.61
C ILE A 111 -2.42 7.04 10.35
N LEU A 112 -1.54 7.02 9.36
CA LEU A 112 -1.69 6.24 8.14
C LEU A 112 -0.70 5.08 8.19
N MET A 113 -1.17 3.89 7.84
CA MET A 113 -0.36 2.67 7.71
C MET A 113 -0.86 1.86 6.53
N HIS A 114 -0.01 1.02 5.96
CA HIS A 114 -0.53 -0.05 5.11
C HIS A 114 -1.31 -1.07 5.96
N GLY A 115 -0.73 -1.54 7.03
CA GLY A 115 -1.40 -2.42 8.01
C GLY A 115 -0.75 -3.79 8.19
N ASP A 116 0.08 -4.22 7.28
CA ASP A 116 0.77 -5.52 7.29
C ASP A 116 1.65 -5.72 8.53
N SER A 117 2.25 -4.65 9.04
CA SER A 117 3.05 -4.68 10.27
C SER A 117 2.24 -4.85 11.56
N LEU A 118 0.91 -4.69 11.49
CA LEU A 118 0.00 -4.89 12.61
C LEU A 118 -0.45 -6.36 12.76
N CYS A 119 -0.26 -7.19 11.73
CA CYS A 119 -0.59 -8.63 11.73
C CYS A 119 0.53 -9.43 12.43
N THR A 120 0.80 -9.11 13.71
CA THR A 120 1.93 -9.66 14.46
C THR A 120 1.78 -11.12 14.87
N ASP A 121 0.58 -11.68 14.77
CA ASP A 121 0.32 -13.09 15.04
C ASP A 121 0.75 -14.01 13.90
N ASP A 122 0.91 -13.46 12.67
CA ASP A 122 1.49 -14.17 11.53
C ASP A 122 3.02 -14.08 11.54
N LEU A 123 3.64 -14.92 12.40
CA LEU A 123 5.08 -14.92 12.63
C LEU A 123 5.88 -15.21 11.36
N ASP A 124 5.40 -16.10 10.51
CA ASP A 124 6.06 -16.47 9.26
C ASP A 124 6.06 -15.28 8.30
N TYR A 125 4.93 -14.61 8.15
CA TYR A 125 4.83 -13.39 7.37
C TYR A 125 5.74 -12.27 7.93
N GLN A 126 5.74 -12.02 9.24
CA GLN A 126 6.59 -10.98 9.84
C GLN A 126 8.08 -11.28 9.65
N SER A 127 8.48 -12.56 9.73
CA SER A 127 9.85 -12.97 9.44
C SER A 127 10.21 -12.70 7.97
N PHE A 128 9.37 -13.12 7.05
CA PHE A 128 9.53 -12.82 5.62
C PHE A 128 9.59 -11.30 5.36
N ARG A 129 8.66 -10.53 5.93
CA ARG A 129 8.61 -9.07 5.83
C ARG A 129 9.93 -8.43 6.25
N THR A 130 10.50 -8.89 7.36
CA THR A 130 11.78 -8.37 7.87
C THR A 130 12.91 -8.60 6.87
N VAL A 131 12.97 -9.77 6.25
CA VAL A 131 14.00 -10.11 5.25
C VAL A 131 13.85 -9.24 4.00
N VAL A 132 12.68 -9.18 3.40
CA VAL A 132 12.49 -8.48 2.10
C VAL A 132 12.49 -6.96 2.22
N ARG A 133 12.29 -6.43 3.44
CA ARG A 133 12.40 -4.98 3.71
C ARG A 133 13.82 -4.55 4.06
N ASP A 134 14.74 -5.49 4.28
CA ASP A 134 16.16 -5.18 4.51
C ASP A 134 16.79 -4.55 3.27
N GLN A 135 17.63 -3.53 3.48
CA GLN A 135 18.21 -2.77 2.36
C GLN A 135 19.18 -3.62 1.54
N THR A 136 19.91 -4.55 2.16
CA THR A 136 20.81 -5.44 1.45
C THR A 136 20.03 -6.35 0.53
N TRP A 137 18.95 -6.97 1.04
CA TRP A 137 18.07 -7.80 0.22
C TRP A 137 17.47 -7.03 -0.96
N LYS A 138 17.01 -5.80 -0.73
CA LYS A 138 16.45 -4.95 -1.80
C LYS A 138 17.50 -4.64 -2.88
N ASN A 139 18.73 -4.29 -2.48
CA ASN A 139 19.81 -4.02 -3.41
C ASN A 139 20.15 -5.27 -4.22
N ASP A 140 20.35 -6.42 -3.56
CA ASP A 140 20.66 -7.70 -4.21
C ASP A 140 19.56 -8.14 -5.19
N PHE A 141 18.30 -7.85 -4.85
CA PHE A 141 17.16 -8.13 -5.73
C PHE A 141 17.18 -7.20 -6.96
N LEU A 142 17.39 -5.90 -6.77
CA LEU A 142 17.36 -4.90 -7.84
C LEU A 142 18.59 -4.95 -8.76
N GLU A 143 19.70 -5.55 -8.32
CA GLU A 143 20.87 -5.82 -9.16
C GLU A 143 20.67 -6.98 -10.15
N LYS A 144 19.63 -7.82 -9.94
CA LYS A 144 19.33 -8.94 -10.84
C LYS A 144 18.74 -8.45 -12.16
N GLU A 145 18.90 -9.26 -13.19
CA GLU A 145 18.22 -9.04 -14.47
C GLU A 145 16.69 -9.05 -14.30
N ILE A 146 15.99 -8.26 -15.10
CA ILE A 146 14.52 -8.12 -15.01
C ILE A 146 13.79 -9.46 -15.09
N SER A 147 14.25 -10.37 -15.97
CA SER A 147 13.68 -11.72 -16.10
C SER A 147 13.78 -12.52 -14.81
N GLU A 148 14.93 -12.48 -14.12
CA GLU A 148 15.12 -13.15 -12.83
C GLU A 148 14.24 -12.55 -11.74
N ARG A 149 14.08 -11.22 -11.73
CA ARG A 149 13.19 -10.53 -10.78
C ARG A 149 11.73 -10.94 -10.98
N ILE A 150 11.28 -11.06 -12.22
CA ILE A 150 9.92 -11.54 -12.55
C ILE A 150 9.71 -12.96 -12.03
N GLU A 151 10.62 -13.88 -12.30
CA GLU A 151 10.54 -15.27 -11.85
C GLU A 151 10.53 -15.38 -10.33
N LEU A 152 11.40 -14.63 -9.64
CA LEU A 152 11.46 -14.60 -8.18
C LEU A 152 10.17 -14.02 -7.58
N ALA A 153 9.65 -12.92 -8.11
CA ALA A 153 8.41 -12.32 -7.65
C ALA A 153 7.22 -13.27 -7.83
N GLN A 154 7.16 -14.00 -8.94
CA GLN A 154 6.14 -15.02 -9.19
C GLN A 154 6.24 -16.18 -8.18
N SER A 155 7.46 -16.70 -7.95
CA SER A 155 7.70 -17.78 -7.00
C SER A 155 7.30 -17.39 -5.57
N LEU A 156 7.69 -16.20 -5.11
CA LEU A 156 7.32 -15.69 -3.79
C LEU A 156 5.80 -15.55 -3.64
N ARG A 157 5.10 -15.17 -4.70
CA ARG A 157 3.64 -15.07 -4.70
C ARG A 157 2.96 -16.43 -4.62
N GLU A 158 3.47 -17.43 -5.33
CA GLU A 158 2.93 -18.79 -5.27
C GLU A 158 3.09 -19.39 -3.87
N VAL A 159 4.26 -19.23 -3.25
CA VAL A 159 4.49 -19.64 -1.87
C VAL A 159 3.48 -18.96 -0.93
N SER A 160 3.36 -17.64 -1.01
CA SER A 160 2.41 -16.87 -0.18
C SER A 160 0.95 -17.34 -0.38
N LYS A 161 0.55 -17.66 -1.61
CA LYS A 161 -0.80 -18.18 -1.88
C LYS A 161 -1.06 -19.56 -1.26
N VAL A 162 -0.05 -20.42 -1.27
CA VAL A 162 -0.15 -21.76 -0.66
C VAL A 162 -0.23 -21.63 0.86
N GLU A 163 0.66 -20.85 1.47
CA GLU A 163 0.69 -20.63 2.91
C GLU A 163 -0.60 -20.00 3.44
N ASN A 164 -1.16 -19.02 2.72
CA ASN A 164 -2.38 -18.33 3.16
C ASN A 164 -3.65 -19.20 3.06
N LYS A 165 -3.65 -20.30 2.29
CA LYS A 165 -4.82 -21.18 2.20
C LYS A 165 -5.11 -21.94 3.49
N ASP A 166 -4.08 -22.27 4.25
CA ASP A 166 -4.17 -23.08 5.46
C ASP A 166 -4.11 -22.24 6.75
N LYS A 167 -3.92 -20.90 6.61
CA LYS A 167 -3.87 -19.99 7.77
C LYS A 167 -5.26 -19.71 8.31
N ALA A 168 -5.38 -19.76 9.64
CA ALA A 168 -6.60 -19.34 10.32
C ALA A 168 -6.90 -17.85 10.02
N TYR A 169 -8.17 -17.55 9.82
CA TYR A 169 -8.65 -16.22 9.46
C TYR A 169 -8.21 -15.13 10.47
N GLU A 170 -8.15 -15.48 11.74
CA GLU A 170 -7.76 -14.61 12.85
C GLU A 170 -6.30 -14.19 12.79
N ILE A 171 -5.39 -15.09 12.36
CA ILE A 171 -3.95 -14.83 12.28
C ILE A 171 -3.62 -13.79 11.20
N MET A 172 -4.44 -13.73 10.16
CA MET A 172 -4.29 -12.78 9.05
C MET A 172 -4.91 -11.40 9.35
N ASP A 173 -5.49 -11.19 10.53
CA ASP A 173 -5.99 -9.88 10.95
C ASP A 173 -4.96 -9.14 11.81
N VAL A 174 -5.21 -7.86 12.07
CA VAL A 174 -4.36 -7.06 12.94
C VAL A 174 -4.46 -7.54 14.39
N ASN A 175 -3.33 -7.59 15.06
CA ASN A 175 -3.28 -7.85 16.50
C ASN A 175 -3.67 -6.59 17.28
N LEU A 176 -4.66 -6.71 18.19
CA LEU A 176 -5.17 -5.57 18.95
C LEU A 176 -4.15 -4.93 19.89
N MET A 177 -3.16 -5.70 20.37
CA MET A 177 -2.08 -5.13 21.18
C MET A 177 -1.19 -4.23 20.33
N ALA A 178 -0.81 -4.68 19.12
CA ALA A 178 -0.04 -3.89 18.18
C ALA A 178 -0.78 -2.61 17.79
N VAL A 179 -2.08 -2.68 17.52
CA VAL A 179 -2.93 -1.50 17.27
C VAL A 179 -2.90 -0.52 18.44
N ASN A 180 -3.06 -1.00 19.68
CA ASN A 180 -3.04 -0.16 20.87
C ASN A 180 -1.66 0.49 21.10
N GLU A 181 -0.58 -0.22 20.83
CA GLU A 181 0.79 0.32 20.92
C GLU A 181 1.01 1.48 19.93
N ILE A 182 0.48 1.36 18.71
CA ILE A 182 0.53 2.45 17.71
C ILE A 182 -0.19 3.69 18.23
N PHE A 183 -1.42 3.56 18.73
CA PHE A 183 -2.15 4.69 19.28
C PHE A 183 -1.38 5.36 20.44
N GLN A 184 -0.82 4.59 21.35
CA GLN A 184 -0.07 5.12 22.49
C GLN A 184 1.24 5.81 22.06
N LYS A 185 1.96 5.21 21.11
CA LYS A 185 3.23 5.75 20.60
C LYS A 185 3.05 7.08 19.91
N PHE A 186 2.05 7.21 19.05
CA PHE A 186 1.84 8.40 18.23
C PHE A 186 0.88 9.42 18.86
N LYS A 187 0.16 9.04 19.92
CA LYS A 187 -0.82 9.89 20.64
C LYS A 187 -1.85 10.52 19.69
N ASN A 188 -2.42 9.70 18.84
CA ASN A 188 -3.38 10.07 17.82
C ASN A 188 -4.75 9.47 18.14
N ASP A 189 -5.81 10.07 17.59
CA ASP A 189 -7.19 9.64 17.82
C ASP A 189 -7.72 8.71 16.74
N ILE A 190 -7.05 8.70 15.57
CA ILE A 190 -7.50 7.98 14.39
C ILE A 190 -6.32 7.21 13.78
N LEU A 191 -6.58 5.95 13.44
CA LEU A 191 -5.71 5.09 12.61
C LEU A 191 -6.48 4.68 11.36
N ILE A 192 -5.87 4.83 10.18
CA ILE A 192 -6.42 4.37 8.90
C ILE A 192 -5.42 3.42 8.25
N HIS A 193 -5.87 2.24 7.86
CA HIS A 193 -5.03 1.24 7.20
C HIS A 193 -5.81 0.38 6.21
N GLY A 194 -5.10 -0.34 5.34
CA GLY A 194 -5.58 -1.34 4.39
C GLY A 194 -5.22 -2.77 4.77
N HIS A 195 -4.63 -3.49 3.83
CA HIS A 195 -4.00 -4.81 3.93
C HIS A 195 -4.93 -5.98 4.24
N THR A 196 -5.81 -5.87 5.24
CA THR A 196 -6.63 -7.00 5.69
C THR A 196 -7.85 -7.26 4.81
N HIS A 197 -8.21 -6.33 3.92
CA HIS A 197 -9.39 -6.38 3.05
C HIS A 197 -10.71 -6.58 3.82
N ARG A 198 -10.80 -6.00 5.05
CA ARG A 198 -11.94 -6.13 5.96
C ARG A 198 -12.50 -4.77 6.33
N PRO A 199 -13.11 -4.05 5.36
CA PRO A 199 -13.53 -2.67 5.56
C PRO A 199 -14.51 -2.55 6.74
N LYS A 200 -14.08 -1.80 7.76
CA LYS A 200 -14.85 -1.61 8.98
C LYS A 200 -14.32 -0.43 9.79
N ILE A 201 -15.19 0.16 10.61
CA ILE A 201 -14.83 1.14 11.63
C ILE A 201 -14.84 0.43 12.98
N HIS A 202 -13.72 0.49 13.70
CA HIS A 202 -13.57 -0.09 15.02
C HIS A 202 -13.38 1.01 16.06
N GLN A 203 -14.09 0.90 17.18
CA GLN A 203 -13.83 1.72 18.36
C GLN A 203 -12.83 0.97 19.23
N GLU A 204 -11.59 1.41 19.21
CA GLU A 204 -10.51 0.83 19.98
C GLU A 204 -10.36 1.50 21.34
N LYS A 205 -9.55 0.93 22.24
CA LYS A 205 -9.35 1.51 23.58
C LYS A 205 -8.81 2.94 23.55
N TYR A 206 -8.01 3.30 22.56
CA TYR A 206 -7.29 4.57 22.50
C TYR A 206 -7.68 5.45 21.30
N GLY A 207 -8.62 5.02 20.49
CA GLY A 207 -9.04 5.80 19.32
C GLY A 207 -9.94 5.03 18.37
N THR A 208 -10.14 5.57 17.18
CA THR A 208 -10.97 4.96 16.14
C THR A 208 -10.07 4.44 15.00
N ARG A 209 -10.24 3.18 14.65
CA ARG A 209 -9.54 2.54 13.55
C ARG A 209 -10.47 2.35 12.35
N TYR A 210 -10.03 2.83 11.20
CA TYR A 210 -10.69 2.67 9.91
C TYR A 210 -9.90 1.68 9.06
N VAL A 211 -10.54 0.63 8.62
CA VAL A 211 -9.96 -0.34 7.69
C VAL A 211 -10.51 -0.04 6.30
N LEU A 212 -9.63 0.18 5.33
CA LEU A 212 -9.99 0.36 3.93
C LEU A 212 -10.29 -0.98 3.27
N GLY A 213 -11.13 -0.96 2.24
CA GLY A 213 -11.43 -2.13 1.42
C GLY A 213 -10.49 -2.26 0.23
N ASP A 214 -10.48 -3.44 -0.38
CA ASP A 214 -9.85 -3.77 -1.65
C ASP A 214 -10.74 -3.42 -2.85
N TRP A 215 -10.21 -3.59 -4.09
CA TRP A 215 -10.85 -3.21 -5.36
C TRP A 215 -11.27 -4.43 -6.19
#